data_269f6a38299887fb961c115452bfd7ca
#
_entry.id   269f6a38299887fb961c115452bfd7ca
#
_cell.length_a   1.000
_cell.length_b   1.000
_cell.length_c   1.000
_cell.angle_alpha   90.00
_cell.angle_beta   90.00
_cell.angle_gamma   90.00
#
_symmetry.space_group_name_H-M   'P 1'
#
loop_
_entity.id
_entity.type
_entity.pdbx_description
1 polymer ?
#
loop_
_entity_poly.entity_id
_entity_poly.type
_entity_poly.pdbx_seq_one_letter_code
_entity_poly.pdbx_strand_id
1 'polypeptide(L)'
;MRHQANWSALGCTVQEVKSPWKIVGVSSWLLVTAALTCAAIASRSVGKSTWWLGPESNPTFPLLWALPFFMPVISIVAIIRLPRIAGYVGIGCSLVLAGVAIGDITGTPGIAIIEGIVAVSALFISVALFAGRSRN
;
A
#
# COMPACT_ATOMS: atom_id res chain seq x y z
N MET A 1 -48.12 -14.10 -25.57
CA MET A 1 -47.26 -12.94 -25.40
C MET A 1 -46.46 -13.15 -24.14
N ARG A 2 -45.17 -13.47 -24.25
CA ARG A 2 -44.28 -13.68 -23.08
C ARG A 2 -43.66 -12.33 -22.72
N HIS A 3 -44.03 -11.79 -21.57
CA HIS A 3 -43.32 -10.68 -20.96
C HIS A 3 -41.91 -11.19 -20.58
N GLN A 4 -40.92 -10.89 -21.39
CA GLN A 4 -39.53 -10.97 -20.97
C GLN A 4 -39.32 -9.81 -20.01
N ALA A 5 -39.31 -10.13 -18.73
CA ALA A 5 -38.90 -9.18 -17.71
C ALA A 5 -37.46 -8.77 -18.02
N ASN A 6 -37.29 -7.50 -18.36
CA ASN A 6 -36.01 -6.88 -18.66
C ASN A 6 -35.19 -6.74 -17.35
N TRP A 7 -34.42 -7.76 -17.01
CA TRP A 7 -33.55 -7.79 -15.84
C TRP A 7 -32.36 -6.82 -15.94
N SER A 8 -32.25 -6.12 -17.09
CA SER A 8 -31.19 -5.11 -17.34
C SER A 8 -31.38 -3.82 -16.53
N ALA A 9 -32.51 -3.63 -15.84
CA ALA A 9 -32.81 -2.42 -15.08
C ALA A 9 -32.32 -2.42 -13.62
N LEU A 10 -31.85 -3.57 -13.14
CA LEU A 10 -31.15 -3.64 -11.83
C LEU A 10 -29.63 -3.53 -12.07
N GLY A 11 -29.22 -2.50 -12.82
CA GLY A 11 -27.84 -2.12 -13.01
C GLY A 11 -27.23 -1.66 -11.68
N CYS A 12 -26.79 -2.60 -10.85
CA CYS A 12 -25.71 -2.32 -9.92
C CYS A 12 -24.54 -1.85 -10.77
N THR A 13 -24.39 -0.56 -10.94
CA THR A 13 -23.25 0.05 -11.64
C THR A 13 -22.00 -0.32 -10.84
N VAL A 14 -21.33 -1.33 -11.38
CA VAL A 14 -20.06 -1.82 -10.84
C VAL A 14 -19.03 -0.72 -11.10
N GLN A 15 -18.77 0.10 -10.09
CA GLN A 15 -17.70 1.10 -10.14
C GLN A 15 -16.35 0.38 -10.18
N GLU A 16 -15.86 0.13 -11.38
CA GLU A 16 -14.55 -0.46 -11.59
C GLU A 16 -13.51 0.63 -11.86
N VAL A 17 -12.31 0.50 -11.28
CA VAL A 17 -11.18 1.40 -11.55
C VAL A 17 -10.80 1.26 -13.03
N LYS A 18 -10.72 2.37 -13.76
CA LYS A 18 -10.31 2.39 -15.17
C LYS A 18 -8.91 1.80 -15.35
N SER A 19 -8.67 1.13 -16.47
CA SER A 19 -7.40 0.45 -16.77
C SER A 19 -6.15 1.32 -16.57
N PRO A 20 -6.08 2.59 -17.03
CA PRO A 20 -4.90 3.43 -16.78
C PRO A 20 -4.64 3.70 -15.30
N TRP A 21 -5.69 3.84 -14.48
CA TRP A 21 -5.55 4.02 -13.04
C TRP A 21 -5.04 2.77 -12.32
N LYS A 22 -5.34 1.58 -12.83
CA LYS A 22 -4.75 0.33 -12.32
C LYS A 22 -3.23 0.32 -12.54
N ILE A 23 -2.77 0.74 -13.72
CA ILE A 23 -1.34 0.82 -14.03
C ILE A 23 -0.66 1.83 -13.10
N VAL A 24 -1.21 3.04 -12.96
CA VAL A 24 -0.67 4.06 -12.07
C VAL A 24 -0.62 3.55 -10.63
N GLY A 25 -1.70 2.93 -10.14
CA GLY A 25 -1.74 2.40 -8.78
C GLY A 25 -0.68 1.32 -8.53
N VAL A 26 -0.56 0.34 -9.44
CA VAL A 26 0.45 -0.72 -9.34
C VAL A 26 1.86 -0.15 -9.40
N SER A 27 2.17 0.72 -10.36
CA SER A 27 3.49 1.35 -10.48
C SER A 27 3.85 2.14 -9.23
N SER A 28 2.91 2.88 -8.66
CA SER A 28 3.14 3.65 -7.45
C SER A 28 3.43 2.76 -6.23
N TRP A 29 2.73 1.65 -6.08
CA TRP A 29 3.00 0.70 -5.00
C TRP A 29 4.31 -0.06 -5.19
N LEU A 30 4.76 -0.30 -6.43
CA LEU A 30 6.10 -0.80 -6.71
C LEU A 30 7.17 0.21 -6.30
N LEU A 31 6.95 1.50 -6.53
CA LEU A 31 7.84 2.57 -6.04
C LEU A 31 7.89 2.63 -4.52
N VAL A 32 6.75 2.45 -3.84
CA VAL A 32 6.70 2.32 -2.37
C VAL A 32 7.57 1.15 -1.90
N THR A 33 7.48 -0.01 -2.56
CA THR A 33 8.32 -1.18 -2.25
C THR A 33 9.81 -0.87 -2.44
N ALA A 34 10.16 -0.21 -3.54
CA ALA A 34 11.55 0.19 -3.80
C ALA A 34 12.07 1.17 -2.74
N ALA A 35 11.26 2.16 -2.35
CA ALA A 35 11.62 3.13 -1.31
C ALA A 35 11.83 2.44 0.05
N LEU A 36 10.97 1.50 0.45
CA LEU A 36 11.14 0.71 1.67
C LEU A 36 12.41 -0.15 1.64
N THR A 37 12.72 -0.74 0.46
CA THR A 37 13.95 -1.50 0.29
C THR A 37 15.18 -0.61 0.44
N CYS A 38 15.17 0.58 -0.15
CA CYS A 38 16.24 1.57 0.01
C CYS A 38 16.40 2.00 1.47
N ALA A 39 15.29 2.24 2.19
CA ALA A 39 15.32 2.58 3.61
C ALA A 39 15.94 1.44 4.45
N ALA A 40 15.58 0.19 4.17
CA ALA A 40 16.15 -0.98 4.84
C ALA A 40 17.67 -1.12 4.60
N ILE A 41 18.12 -0.93 3.36
CA ILE A 41 19.55 -0.97 3.01
C ILE A 41 20.29 0.20 3.69
N ALA A 42 19.73 1.41 3.63
CA ALA A 42 20.32 2.59 4.25
C ALA A 42 20.45 2.43 5.77
N SER A 43 19.43 1.89 6.44
CA SER A 43 19.48 1.65 7.89
C SER A 43 20.63 0.73 8.29
N ARG A 44 20.86 -0.34 7.52
CA ARG A 44 21.97 -1.27 7.75
C ARG A 44 23.32 -0.64 7.47
N SER A 45 23.45 0.12 6.38
CA SER A 45 24.72 0.77 6.02
C SER A 45 25.16 1.84 7.02
N VAL A 46 24.21 2.49 7.71
CA VAL A 46 24.48 3.45 8.79
C VAL A 46 24.73 2.76 10.14
N GLY A 47 24.52 1.44 10.22
CA GLY A 47 24.68 0.68 11.46
C GLY A 47 23.58 0.94 12.50
N LYS A 48 22.48 1.56 12.12
CA LYS A 48 21.30 1.80 12.95
C LYS A 48 20.12 1.05 12.37
N SER A 49 19.89 -0.16 12.87
CA SER A 49 18.75 -0.98 12.43
C SER A 49 17.42 -0.42 12.94
N THR A 50 16.40 -0.48 12.10
CA THR A 50 15.03 -0.20 12.46
C THR A 50 14.50 -1.27 13.42
N TRP A 51 13.46 -0.96 14.21
CA TRP A 51 12.90 -1.92 15.17
C TRP A 51 12.37 -3.20 14.53
N TRP A 52 11.83 -3.10 13.33
CA TRP A 52 11.29 -4.27 12.60
C TRP A 52 12.38 -5.11 11.91
N LEU A 53 13.53 -4.50 11.56
CA LEU A 53 14.65 -5.22 10.93
C LEU A 53 15.57 -5.89 11.97
N GLY A 54 15.74 -5.23 13.13
CA GLY A 54 16.65 -5.67 14.19
C GLY A 54 18.14 -5.55 13.84
N PRO A 55 19.02 -5.65 14.82
CA PRO A 55 20.46 -5.63 14.60
C PRO A 55 20.92 -6.89 13.85
N GLU A 56 22.02 -6.80 13.09
CA GLU A 56 22.56 -7.90 12.30
C GLU A 56 22.93 -9.12 13.17
N SER A 57 23.39 -8.88 14.40
CA SER A 57 23.76 -9.92 15.36
C SER A 57 22.56 -10.69 15.93
N ASN A 58 21.38 -10.11 15.90
CA ASN A 58 20.14 -10.71 16.39
C ASN A 58 18.94 -10.16 15.61
N PRO A 59 18.72 -10.63 14.39
CA PRO A 59 17.62 -10.15 13.55
C PRO A 59 16.27 -10.46 14.19
N THR A 60 15.30 -9.55 14.02
CA THR A 60 13.93 -9.76 14.48
C THR A 60 13.29 -10.96 13.78
N PHE A 61 12.19 -11.45 14.36
CA PHE A 61 11.45 -12.57 13.80
C PHE A 61 11.07 -12.30 12.32
N PRO A 62 11.24 -13.27 11.40
CA PRO A 62 11.06 -13.08 9.95
C PRO A 62 9.73 -12.47 9.54
N LEU A 63 8.65 -12.71 10.29
CA LEU A 63 7.33 -12.16 10.02
C LEU A 63 7.27 -10.63 10.26
N LEU A 64 7.95 -10.14 11.30
CA LEU A 64 8.07 -8.70 11.57
C LEU A 64 8.90 -8.01 10.50
N TRP A 65 9.96 -8.65 10.09
CA TRP A 65 10.83 -8.20 9.02
C TRP A 65 10.11 -8.05 7.67
N ALA A 66 9.20 -8.96 7.38
CA ALA A 66 8.43 -8.95 6.15
C ALA A 66 7.21 -8.00 6.20
N LEU A 67 6.78 -7.56 7.39
CA LEU A 67 5.57 -6.76 7.60
C LEU A 67 5.46 -5.55 6.66
N PRO A 68 6.45 -4.64 6.56
CA PRO A 68 6.35 -3.47 5.69
C PRO A 68 6.27 -3.84 4.21
N PHE A 69 6.81 -4.98 3.80
CA PHE A 69 6.78 -5.46 2.41
C PHE A 69 5.47 -6.16 2.05
N PHE A 70 4.76 -6.73 3.01
CA PHE A 70 3.44 -7.29 2.76
C PHE A 70 2.40 -6.24 2.38
N MET A 71 2.52 -5.01 2.91
CA MET A 71 1.54 -3.95 2.66
C MET A 71 1.45 -3.56 1.18
N PRO A 72 2.56 -3.29 0.47
CA PRO A 72 2.52 -3.06 -0.97
C PRO A 72 1.98 -4.25 -1.76
N VAL A 73 2.37 -5.48 -1.40
CA VAL A 73 1.90 -6.69 -2.09
C VAL A 73 0.39 -6.84 -1.97
N ILE A 74 -0.17 -6.67 -0.76
CA ILE A 74 -1.62 -6.72 -0.52
C ILE A 74 -2.33 -5.65 -1.34
N SER A 75 -1.79 -4.43 -1.37
CA SER A 75 -2.36 -3.31 -2.13
C SER A 75 -2.35 -3.57 -3.64
N ILE A 76 -1.26 -4.10 -4.19
CA ILE A 76 -1.14 -4.46 -5.61
C ILE A 76 -2.15 -5.57 -5.96
N VAL A 77 -2.23 -6.62 -5.15
CA VAL A 77 -3.20 -7.70 -5.35
C VAL A 77 -4.64 -7.16 -5.29
N ALA A 78 -4.94 -6.26 -4.36
CA ALA A 78 -6.26 -5.63 -4.27
C ALA A 78 -6.58 -4.79 -5.52
N ILE A 79 -5.63 -4.03 -6.06
CA ILE A 79 -5.82 -3.24 -7.30
C ILE A 79 -6.12 -4.16 -8.49
N ILE A 80 -5.45 -5.30 -8.58
CA ILE A 80 -5.60 -6.23 -9.71
C ILE A 80 -6.87 -7.07 -9.58
N ARG A 81 -7.11 -7.65 -8.39
CA ARG A 81 -8.16 -8.66 -8.17
C ARG A 81 -9.46 -8.09 -7.60
N LEU A 82 -9.39 -7.02 -6.83
CA LEU A 82 -10.48 -6.44 -6.06
C LEU A 82 -10.59 -4.92 -6.26
N PRO A 83 -10.74 -4.43 -7.50
CA PRO A 83 -10.66 -3.00 -7.82
C PRO A 83 -11.72 -2.16 -7.10
N ARG A 84 -12.82 -2.78 -6.63
CA ARG A 84 -13.89 -2.11 -5.88
C ARG A 84 -13.43 -1.63 -4.49
N ILE A 85 -12.56 -2.39 -3.83
CA ILE A 85 -12.12 -2.12 -2.46
C ILE A 85 -10.65 -1.69 -2.40
N ALA A 86 -9.96 -1.65 -3.56
CA ALA A 86 -8.53 -1.35 -3.64
C ALA A 86 -8.12 -0.07 -2.91
N GLY A 87 -8.92 1.01 -3.03
CA GLY A 87 -8.65 2.26 -2.34
C GLY A 87 -8.71 2.12 -0.81
N TYR A 88 -9.69 1.38 -0.28
CA TYR A 88 -9.81 1.14 1.16
C TYR A 88 -8.67 0.27 1.69
N VAL A 89 -8.33 -0.79 0.95
CA VAL A 89 -7.18 -1.66 1.28
C VAL A 89 -5.89 -0.85 1.27
N GLY A 90 -5.69 -0.02 0.26
CA GLY A 90 -4.52 0.85 0.17
C GLY A 90 -4.42 1.84 1.33
N ILE A 91 -5.52 2.46 1.75
CA ILE A 91 -5.55 3.32 2.94
C ILE A 91 -5.16 2.53 4.19
N GLY A 92 -5.74 1.35 4.41
CA GLY A 92 -5.38 0.50 5.54
C GLY A 92 -3.90 0.14 5.56
N CYS A 93 -3.34 -0.26 4.40
CA CYS A 93 -1.91 -0.55 4.26
C CYS A 93 -1.03 0.67 4.53
N SER A 94 -1.43 1.86 4.07
CA SER A 94 -0.70 3.11 4.33
C SER A 94 -0.68 3.47 5.82
N LEU A 95 -1.78 3.24 6.53
CA LEU A 95 -1.84 3.46 7.98
C LEU A 95 -0.94 2.49 8.75
N VAL A 96 -0.84 1.23 8.31
CA VAL A 96 0.12 0.27 8.89
C VAL A 96 1.55 0.74 8.66
N LEU A 97 1.90 1.21 7.45
CA LEU A 97 3.22 1.77 7.16
C LEU A 97 3.52 3.01 8.01
N ALA A 98 2.52 3.87 8.25
CA ALA A 98 2.67 5.00 9.18
C ALA A 98 2.94 4.52 10.61
N GLY A 99 2.30 3.45 11.05
CA GLY A 99 2.58 2.81 12.34
C GLY A 99 4.01 2.28 12.45
N VAL A 100 4.55 1.70 11.36
CA VAL A 100 5.96 1.28 11.29
C VAL A 100 6.90 2.47 11.47
N ALA A 101 6.66 3.57 10.76
CA ALA A 101 7.44 4.80 10.87
C ALA A 101 7.40 5.40 12.29
N ILE A 102 6.24 5.36 12.94
CA ILE A 102 6.10 5.83 14.34
C ILE A 102 6.97 4.99 15.28
N GLY A 103 7.05 3.69 15.08
CA GLY A 103 7.90 2.79 15.86
C GLY A 103 9.40 3.12 15.80
N ASP A 104 9.84 3.71 14.69
CA ASP A 104 11.24 4.08 14.46
C ASP A 104 11.62 5.48 14.95
N ILE A 105 10.67 6.30 15.41
CA ILE A 105 10.93 7.70 15.85
C ILE A 105 11.97 7.77 16.95
N THR A 106 11.93 6.87 17.92
CA THR A 106 12.82 6.89 19.08
C THR A 106 14.20 6.31 18.78
N GLY A 107 14.29 5.33 17.90
CA GLY A 107 15.54 4.62 17.59
C GLY A 107 16.30 5.24 16.41
N THR A 108 15.60 5.52 15.33
CA THR A 108 16.16 5.96 14.05
C THR A 108 15.33 7.10 13.42
N PRO A 109 15.33 8.32 14.04
CA PRO A 109 14.41 9.39 13.63
C PRO A 109 14.56 9.81 12.15
N GLY A 110 15.77 9.74 11.60
CA GLY A 110 16.00 10.04 10.17
C GLY A 110 15.32 9.04 9.24
N ILE A 111 15.33 7.76 9.59
CA ILE A 111 14.67 6.70 8.82
C ILE A 111 13.15 6.79 9.01
N ALA A 112 12.68 7.05 10.23
CA ALA A 112 11.27 7.27 10.53
C ALA A 112 10.65 8.39 9.67
N ILE A 113 11.38 9.46 9.40
CA ILE A 113 10.93 10.53 8.49
C ILE A 113 10.76 10.00 7.07
N ILE A 114 11.72 9.24 6.55
CA ILE A 114 11.65 8.66 5.21
C ILE A 114 10.46 7.70 5.11
N GLU A 115 10.31 6.80 6.07
CA GLU A 115 9.18 5.85 6.13
C GLU A 115 7.84 6.60 6.25
N GLY A 116 7.79 7.68 7.02
CA GLY A 116 6.62 8.55 7.14
C GLY A 116 6.24 9.21 5.83
N ILE A 117 7.21 9.74 5.08
CA ILE A 117 6.99 10.30 3.74
C ILE A 117 6.45 9.23 2.78
N VAL A 118 7.01 8.03 2.82
CA VAL A 118 6.56 6.89 2.01
C VAL A 118 5.11 6.53 2.36
N ALA A 119 4.78 6.45 3.65
CA ALA A 119 3.42 6.14 4.12
C ALA A 119 2.40 7.20 3.70
N VAL A 120 2.74 8.49 3.81
CA VAL A 120 1.89 9.60 3.36
C VAL A 120 1.71 9.56 1.84
N SER A 121 2.77 9.30 1.08
CA SER A 121 2.69 9.15 -0.38
C SER A 121 1.77 7.99 -0.77
N ALA A 122 1.90 6.83 -0.09
CA ALA A 122 1.04 5.67 -0.28
C ALA A 122 -0.43 5.98 0.05
N LEU A 123 -0.69 6.81 1.07
CA LEU A 123 -2.03 7.27 1.41
C LEU A 123 -2.63 8.12 0.29
N PHE A 124 -1.90 9.09 -0.24
CA PHE A 124 -2.38 9.93 -1.36
C PHE A 124 -2.66 9.10 -2.62
N ILE A 125 -1.80 8.13 -2.94
CA ILE A 125 -2.02 7.21 -4.05
C ILE A 125 -3.33 6.43 -3.84
N SER A 126 -3.56 5.95 -2.63
CA SER A 126 -4.77 5.19 -2.28
C SER A 126 -6.03 6.03 -2.37
N VAL A 127 -5.97 7.30 -1.95
CA VAL A 127 -7.06 8.26 -2.11
C VAL A 127 -7.29 8.58 -3.59
N ALA A 128 -6.23 8.76 -4.39
CA ALA A 128 -6.34 9.03 -5.81
C ALA A 128 -7.04 7.89 -6.59
N LEU A 129 -6.93 6.65 -6.12
CA LEU A 129 -7.64 5.51 -6.72
C LEU A 129 -9.18 5.67 -6.63
N PHE A 130 -9.71 6.42 -5.67
CA PHE A 130 -11.14 6.73 -5.64
C PHE A 130 -11.54 7.72 -6.73
N ALA A 131 -10.68 8.69 -7.05
CA ALA A 131 -10.90 9.62 -8.17
C ALA A 131 -10.88 8.93 -9.53
N GLY A 132 -10.09 7.85 -9.66
CA GLY A 132 -9.99 7.03 -10.87
C GLY A 132 -11.18 6.09 -11.13
N ARG A 133 -12.20 6.06 -10.23
CA ARG A 133 -13.41 5.26 -10.43
C ARG A 133 -14.31 5.93 -11.47
N SER A 134 -14.81 5.14 -12.42
CA SER A 134 -15.83 5.64 -13.35
C SER A 134 -17.15 5.84 -12.60
N ARG A 135 -17.65 7.07 -12.55
CA ARG A 135 -19.06 7.33 -12.27
C ARG A 135 -19.81 7.14 -13.59
N ASN A 136 -20.51 6.04 -13.74
CA ASN A 136 -21.57 5.88 -14.75
C ASN A 136 -22.90 6.01 -14.06
#